data_25a912412cf060c1fe3999974822434e
#
_entry.id   25a912412cf060c1fe3999974822434e
#
_cell.length_a   1.000
_cell.length_b   1.000
_cell.length_c   1.000
_cell.angle_alpha   90.00
_cell.angle_beta   90.00
_cell.angle_gamma   90.00
#
_symmetry.space_group_name_H-M   'P 1'
#
loop_
_entity.id
_entity.type
_entity.pdbx_description
1 polymer ?
#
loop_
_entity_poly.entity_id
_entity_poly.type
_entity_poly.pdbx_seq_one_letter_code
_entity_poly.pdbx_strand_id
1 'polypeptide(L)'
;MSNILIVEDNEKNMKLVRDILQHKGHTTIEATTGSDGVRLALERRPDLILMDIQLPDIDGIAALREIRKDTALDATPVLAVSASVMPDDQQKIVTSGFDAFITKPINLKQFVATVERFLAEGRPAQ
;
A
#
# COMPACT_ATOMS: atom_id res chain seq x y z
N MET A 1 -11.31 7.10 12.15
CA MET A 1 -9.99 6.44 12.18
C MET A 1 -10.01 5.23 11.28
N SER A 2 -8.96 5.06 10.50
CA SER A 2 -8.87 3.95 9.56
C SER A 2 -7.73 3.02 9.94
N ASN A 3 -7.87 1.74 9.57
CA ASN A 3 -6.82 0.75 9.74
C ASN A 3 -6.05 0.64 8.43
N ILE A 4 -4.75 0.88 8.47
CA ILE A 4 -3.90 0.91 7.29
C ILE A 4 -2.81 -0.15 7.44
N LEU A 5 -2.75 -1.08 6.47
CA LEU A 5 -1.68 -2.06 6.41
C LEU A 5 -0.50 -1.48 5.64
N ILE A 6 0.67 -1.54 6.25
CA ILE A 6 1.92 -1.09 5.63
C ILE A 6 2.79 -2.32 5.39
N VAL A 7 3.12 -2.59 4.13
CA VAL A 7 4.00 -3.70 3.76
C VAL A 7 5.31 -3.10 3.26
N GLU A 8 6.34 -3.14 4.10
CA GLU A 8 7.61 -2.47 3.85
C GLU A 8 8.72 -3.20 4.63
N ASP A 9 9.80 -3.56 3.96
CA ASP A 9 10.90 -4.27 4.58
C ASP A 9 11.98 -3.36 5.19
N ASN A 10 12.02 -2.09 4.79
CA ASN A 10 12.99 -1.14 5.31
C ASN A 10 12.45 -0.48 6.56
N GLU A 11 13.17 -0.65 7.68
CA GLU A 11 12.72 -0.15 8.99
C GLU A 11 12.55 1.37 9.03
N LYS A 12 13.42 2.11 8.36
CA LYS A 12 13.35 3.57 8.34
C LYS A 12 12.11 4.04 7.60
N ASN A 13 11.79 3.42 6.48
CA ASN A 13 10.60 3.75 5.71
C ASN A 13 9.34 3.33 6.46
N MET A 14 9.35 2.16 7.08
CA MET A 14 8.24 1.69 7.91
C MET A 14 7.94 2.69 9.03
N LYS A 15 9.00 3.11 9.76
CA LYS A 15 8.86 4.08 10.84
C LYS A 15 8.30 5.40 10.34
N LEU A 16 8.82 5.90 9.23
CA LEU A 16 8.37 7.17 8.65
C LEU A 16 6.88 7.12 8.30
N VAL A 17 6.47 6.10 7.57
CA VAL A 17 5.08 5.95 7.13
C VAL A 17 4.15 5.74 8.33
N ARG A 18 4.54 4.88 9.26
CA ARG A 18 3.79 4.63 10.49
C ARG A 18 3.58 5.92 11.29
N ASP A 19 4.66 6.67 11.51
CA ASP A 19 4.58 7.89 12.32
C ASP A 19 3.68 8.94 11.67
N ILE A 20 3.77 9.09 10.35
CA ILE A 20 2.89 10.01 9.61
C ILE A 20 1.43 9.62 9.78
N LEU A 21 1.11 8.35 9.57
CA LEU A 21 -0.27 7.88 9.62
C LEU A 21 -0.85 7.93 11.03
N GLN A 22 -0.06 7.54 12.02
CA GLN A 22 -0.51 7.58 13.41
C GLN A 22 -0.72 9.02 13.87
N HIS A 23 0.11 9.95 13.41
CA HIS A 23 -0.08 11.38 13.71
C HIS A 23 -1.42 11.89 13.14
N LYS A 24 -1.88 11.32 12.05
CA LYS A 24 -3.17 11.66 11.44
C LYS A 24 -4.36 10.91 12.06
N GLY A 25 -4.12 10.11 13.09
CA GLY A 25 -5.16 9.42 13.82
C GLY A 25 -5.51 8.04 13.29
N HIS A 26 -4.73 7.49 12.35
CA HIS A 26 -4.97 6.15 11.81
C HIS A 26 -4.29 5.08 12.65
N THR A 27 -4.85 3.87 12.63
CA THR A 27 -4.23 2.69 13.22
C THR A 27 -3.42 1.99 12.13
N THR A 28 -2.22 1.53 12.45
CA THR A 28 -1.35 0.88 11.49
C THR A 28 -1.15 -0.59 11.82
N ILE A 29 -1.07 -1.40 10.77
CA ILE A 29 -0.72 -2.82 10.82
C ILE A 29 0.55 -2.95 10.00
N GLU A 30 1.57 -3.64 10.52
CA GLU A 30 2.88 -3.69 9.89
C GLU A 30 3.23 -5.08 9.41
N ALA A 31 3.72 -5.17 8.17
CA ALA A 31 4.28 -6.39 7.61
C ALA A 31 5.60 -6.06 6.94
N THR A 32 6.60 -6.93 7.10
CA THR A 32 7.94 -6.71 6.54
C THR A 32 8.22 -7.58 5.34
N THR A 33 7.32 -8.50 5.00
CA THR A 33 7.42 -9.36 3.83
C THR A 33 6.11 -9.35 3.06
N GLY A 34 6.17 -9.72 1.79
CA GLY A 34 4.97 -9.82 0.95
C GLY A 34 4.00 -10.89 1.45
N SER A 35 4.53 -12.04 1.90
CA SER A 35 3.70 -13.12 2.43
C SER A 35 2.95 -12.70 3.68
N ASP A 36 3.62 -12.02 4.62
CA ASP A 36 2.95 -11.49 5.81
C ASP A 36 1.94 -10.41 5.45
N GLY A 37 2.26 -9.58 4.45
CA GLY A 37 1.35 -8.55 3.96
C GLY A 37 0.05 -9.16 3.44
N VAL A 38 0.15 -10.19 2.62
CA VAL A 38 -1.03 -10.91 2.10
C VAL A 38 -1.83 -11.51 3.26
N ARG A 39 -1.15 -12.23 4.16
CA ARG A 39 -1.80 -12.88 5.31
C ARG A 39 -2.55 -11.86 6.16
N LEU A 40 -1.92 -10.76 6.51
CA LEU A 40 -2.53 -9.73 7.35
C LEU A 40 -3.66 -9.00 6.62
N ALA A 41 -3.55 -8.80 5.32
CA ALA A 41 -4.66 -8.23 4.55
C ALA A 41 -5.89 -9.11 4.61
N LEU A 42 -5.72 -10.42 4.43
CA LEU A 42 -6.83 -11.37 4.46
C LEU A 42 -7.44 -11.52 5.86
N GLU A 43 -6.60 -11.51 6.90
CA GLU A 43 -7.05 -11.69 8.29
C GLU A 43 -7.66 -10.42 8.88
N ARG A 44 -7.03 -9.27 8.65
CA ARG A 44 -7.36 -8.03 9.32
C ARG A 44 -8.26 -7.10 8.52
N ARG A 45 -8.36 -7.31 7.22
CA ARG A 45 -9.20 -6.53 6.30
C ARG A 45 -9.05 -5.02 6.53
N PRO A 46 -7.86 -4.47 6.26
CA PRO A 46 -7.62 -3.05 6.48
C PRO A 46 -8.45 -2.18 5.53
N ASP A 47 -8.54 -0.91 5.85
CA ASP A 47 -9.25 0.06 5.02
C ASP A 47 -8.43 0.51 3.81
N LEU A 48 -7.12 0.37 3.89
CA LEU A 48 -6.19 0.74 2.83
C LEU A 48 -4.89 -0.03 3.02
N ILE A 49 -4.23 -0.36 1.93
CA ILE A 49 -2.96 -1.09 1.95
C ILE A 49 -1.90 -0.26 1.22
N LEU A 50 -0.75 -0.08 1.87
CA LEU A 50 0.44 0.50 1.27
C LEU A 50 1.43 -0.63 1.03
N MET A 51 1.79 -0.87 -0.23
CA MET A 51 2.59 -2.02 -0.63
C MET A 51 3.86 -1.60 -1.33
N ASP A 52 5.02 -1.90 -0.72
CA ASP A 52 6.30 -1.73 -1.40
C ASP A 52 6.38 -2.72 -2.57
N ILE A 53 6.89 -2.25 -3.69
CA ILE A 53 7.06 -3.10 -4.87
C ILE A 53 8.23 -4.07 -4.69
N GLN A 54 9.29 -3.62 -4.02
CA GLN A 54 10.50 -4.43 -3.82
C GLN A 54 10.52 -5.05 -2.44
N LEU A 55 9.98 -6.26 -2.34
CA LEU A 55 9.91 -7.00 -1.09
C LEU A 55 10.87 -8.20 -1.13
N PRO A 56 11.32 -8.71 0.04
CA PRO A 56 12.37 -9.73 0.06
C PRO A 56 11.93 -11.11 -0.42
N ASP A 57 10.64 -11.47 -0.31
CA ASP A 57 10.15 -12.81 -0.63
C ASP A 57 9.37 -12.88 -1.94
N ILE A 58 8.32 -12.06 -2.07
CA ILE A 58 7.56 -11.93 -3.31
C ILE A 58 7.48 -10.45 -3.66
N ASP A 59 7.40 -10.11 -4.94
CA ASP A 59 7.27 -8.70 -5.31
C ASP A 59 5.86 -8.19 -5.00
N GLY A 60 5.71 -6.86 -4.97
CA GLY A 60 4.44 -6.22 -4.64
C GLY A 60 3.32 -6.57 -5.61
N ILE A 61 3.65 -6.81 -6.88
CA ILE A 61 2.66 -7.17 -7.90
C ILE A 61 2.09 -8.56 -7.62
N ALA A 62 2.95 -9.51 -7.27
CA ALA A 62 2.51 -10.87 -6.90
C ALA A 62 1.66 -10.83 -5.62
N ALA A 63 2.06 -10.02 -4.64
CA ALA A 63 1.28 -9.84 -3.41
C ALA A 63 -0.11 -9.26 -3.71
N LEU A 64 -0.18 -8.26 -4.59
CA LEU A 64 -1.46 -7.68 -5.01
C LEU A 64 -2.39 -8.72 -5.61
N ARG A 65 -1.87 -9.58 -6.48
CA ARG A 65 -2.67 -10.64 -7.10
C ARG A 65 -3.27 -11.57 -6.06
N GLU A 66 -2.50 -11.93 -5.05
CA GLU A 66 -2.98 -12.79 -3.97
C GLU A 66 -4.08 -12.09 -3.16
N ILE A 67 -3.91 -10.82 -2.86
CA ILE A 67 -4.91 -10.03 -2.14
C ILE A 67 -6.21 -9.96 -2.94
N ARG A 68 -6.13 -9.75 -4.26
CA ARG A 68 -7.32 -9.60 -5.12
C ARG A 68 -8.08 -10.89 -5.36
N LYS A 69 -7.55 -12.03 -4.93
CA LYS A 69 -8.31 -13.29 -4.95
C LYS A 69 -9.42 -13.32 -3.91
N ASP A 70 -9.30 -12.52 -2.85
CA ASP A 70 -10.34 -12.42 -1.82
C ASP A 70 -11.30 -11.29 -2.18
N THR A 71 -12.53 -11.64 -2.53
CA THR A 71 -13.55 -10.67 -2.94
C THR A 71 -13.94 -9.70 -1.82
N ALA A 72 -13.71 -10.07 -0.55
CA ALA A 72 -13.95 -9.16 0.57
C ALA A 72 -13.03 -7.94 0.52
N LEU A 73 -11.93 -8.01 -0.21
CA LEU A 73 -10.99 -6.89 -0.36
C LEU A 73 -11.15 -6.13 -1.69
N ASP A 74 -12.19 -6.42 -2.46
CA ASP A 74 -12.39 -5.78 -3.77
C ASP A 74 -12.48 -4.26 -3.67
N ALA A 75 -13.06 -3.74 -2.60
CA ALA A 75 -13.21 -2.30 -2.41
C ALA A 75 -12.01 -1.64 -1.70
N THR A 76 -11.04 -2.43 -1.26
CA THR A 76 -9.90 -1.91 -0.50
C THR A 76 -8.84 -1.33 -1.44
N PRO A 77 -8.51 -0.03 -1.32
CA PRO A 77 -7.43 0.54 -2.13
C PRO A 77 -6.08 -0.08 -1.77
N VAL A 78 -5.30 -0.41 -2.79
CA VAL A 78 -3.92 -0.85 -2.62
C VAL A 78 -3.02 0.11 -3.38
N LEU A 79 -2.19 0.83 -2.65
CA LEU A 79 -1.29 1.84 -3.21
C LEU A 79 0.12 1.28 -3.24
N ALA A 80 0.77 1.36 -4.40
CA ALA A 80 2.15 0.93 -4.53
C ALA A 80 3.10 2.00 -4.01
N VAL A 81 4.18 1.59 -3.36
CA VAL A 81 5.27 2.48 -2.96
C VAL A 81 6.52 2.02 -3.69
N SER A 82 7.13 2.90 -4.47
CA SER A 82 8.22 2.51 -5.36
C SER A 82 9.31 3.57 -5.44
N ALA A 83 10.57 3.12 -5.47
CA ALA A 83 11.70 4.00 -5.71
C ALA A 83 11.90 4.30 -7.19
N SER A 84 11.28 3.53 -8.08
CA SER A 84 11.47 3.70 -9.52
C SER A 84 10.68 4.91 -10.04
N VAL A 85 11.36 5.73 -10.83
CA VAL A 85 10.74 6.85 -11.54
C VAL A 85 10.68 6.60 -13.06
N MET A 86 11.06 5.40 -13.48
CA MET A 86 11.04 5.04 -14.91
C MET A 86 9.60 4.90 -15.40
N PRO A 87 9.25 5.51 -16.54
CA PRO A 87 7.87 5.44 -17.05
C PRO A 87 7.37 4.03 -17.29
N ASP A 88 8.21 3.12 -17.77
CA ASP A 88 7.83 1.74 -18.02
C ASP A 88 7.47 1.01 -16.72
N ASP A 89 8.24 1.23 -15.64
CA ASP A 89 7.97 0.63 -14.35
C ASP A 89 6.68 1.18 -13.74
N GLN A 90 6.46 2.49 -13.87
CA GLN A 90 5.24 3.12 -13.37
C GLN A 90 4.02 2.61 -14.12
N GLN A 91 4.11 2.45 -15.43
CA GLN A 91 3.03 1.91 -16.23
C GLN A 91 2.71 0.47 -15.83
N LYS A 92 3.73 -0.35 -15.60
CA LYS A 92 3.57 -1.72 -15.13
C LYS A 92 2.83 -1.79 -13.80
N ILE A 93 3.18 -0.89 -12.87
CA ILE A 93 2.52 -0.81 -11.57
C ILE A 93 1.03 -0.49 -11.75
N VAL A 94 0.71 0.53 -12.53
CA VAL A 94 -0.67 0.95 -12.76
C VAL A 94 -1.48 -0.15 -13.46
N THR A 95 -0.90 -0.77 -14.50
CA THR A 95 -1.62 -1.80 -15.26
C THR A 95 -1.76 -3.11 -14.48
N SER A 96 -0.98 -3.30 -13.42
CA SER A 96 -1.06 -4.50 -12.57
C SER A 96 -2.25 -4.49 -11.62
N GLY A 97 -2.92 -3.34 -11.46
CA GLY A 97 -4.11 -3.25 -10.63
C GLY A 97 -3.94 -2.45 -9.35
N PHE A 98 -2.79 -1.81 -9.14
CA PHE A 98 -2.65 -0.84 -8.05
C PHE A 98 -3.49 0.39 -8.35
N ASP A 99 -4.10 0.94 -7.33
CA ASP A 99 -4.99 2.10 -7.49
C ASP A 99 -4.23 3.40 -7.66
N ALA A 100 -3.02 3.47 -7.12
CA ALA A 100 -2.10 4.59 -7.33
C ALA A 100 -0.70 4.14 -6.96
N PHE A 101 0.29 4.97 -7.23
CA PHE A 101 1.64 4.72 -6.73
C PHE A 101 2.19 5.98 -6.07
N ILE A 102 3.07 5.75 -5.10
CA ILE A 102 3.75 6.79 -4.33
C ILE A 102 5.24 6.58 -4.54
N THR A 103 5.94 7.62 -4.97
CA THR A 103 7.37 7.52 -5.23
C THR A 103 8.20 7.74 -3.96
N LYS A 104 9.33 7.07 -3.86
CA LYS A 104 10.33 7.31 -2.81
C LYS A 104 11.39 8.27 -3.35
N PRO A 105 11.93 9.18 -2.54
CA PRO A 105 11.60 9.40 -1.13
C PRO A 105 10.19 9.99 -0.96
N ILE A 106 9.56 9.68 0.17
CA ILE A 106 8.18 10.07 0.41
C ILE A 106 8.08 11.58 0.62
N ASN A 107 7.23 12.23 -0.18
CA ASN A 107 6.86 13.62 0.02
C ASN A 107 5.65 13.64 0.98
N LEU A 108 5.84 14.21 2.17
CA LEU A 108 4.83 14.18 3.23
C LEU A 108 3.48 14.68 2.76
N LYS A 109 3.45 15.82 2.09
CA LYS A 109 2.21 16.46 1.65
C LYS A 109 1.45 15.62 0.64
N GLN A 110 2.16 15.13 -0.39
CA GLN A 110 1.55 14.29 -1.43
C GLN A 110 1.12 12.95 -0.86
N PHE A 111 1.91 12.37 0.02
CA PHE A 111 1.60 11.09 0.64
C PHE A 111 0.30 11.17 1.44
N VAL A 112 0.20 12.15 2.33
CA VAL A 112 -1.00 12.35 3.15
C VAL A 112 -2.21 12.61 2.27
N ALA A 113 -2.09 13.49 1.28
CA ALA A 113 -3.20 13.82 0.38
C ALA A 113 -3.69 12.58 -0.38
N THR A 114 -2.77 11.75 -0.87
CA THR A 114 -3.13 10.53 -1.60
C THR A 114 -3.84 9.53 -0.70
N VAL A 115 -3.30 9.28 0.48
CA VAL A 115 -3.91 8.35 1.45
C VAL A 115 -5.30 8.82 1.85
N GLU A 116 -5.44 10.07 2.22
CA GLU A 116 -6.73 10.62 2.66
C GLU A 116 -7.76 10.57 1.54
N ARG A 117 -7.35 10.83 0.30
CA ARG A 117 -8.26 10.75 -0.85
C ARG A 117 -8.82 9.35 -1.02
N PHE A 118 -7.97 8.32 -0.99
CA PHE A 118 -8.42 6.95 -1.16
C PHE A 118 -9.21 6.43 0.03
N LEU A 119 -8.93 6.90 1.24
CA LEU A 119 -9.75 6.57 2.41
C LEU A 119 -11.14 7.16 2.30
N ALA A 120 -11.26 8.38 1.75
CA ALA A 120 -12.55 9.06 1.60
C ALA A 120 -13.36 8.52 0.42
N GLU A 121 -12.70 8.26 -0.70
CA GLU A 121 -13.38 7.91 -1.96
C GLU A 121 -13.40 6.41 -2.26
N GLY A 122 -12.51 5.64 -1.64
CA GLY A 122 -12.34 4.22 -1.94
C GLY A 122 -11.66 4.00 -3.29
N ARG A 123 -11.74 2.77 -3.80
CA ARG A 123 -11.22 2.44 -5.13
C ARG A 123 -12.09 3.05 -6.21
N PRO A 124 -11.47 3.54 -7.30
CA PRO A 124 -12.26 3.97 -8.46
C PRO A 124 -13.08 2.81 -9.02
N ALA A 125 -14.25 3.11 -9.56
CA ALA A 125 -15.06 2.13 -10.24
C ALA A 125 -14.33 1.59 -11.47
N GLN A 126 -14.43 0.29 -11.71
CA GLN A 126 -13.76 -0.36 -12.83
C GLN A 126 -14.73 -0.79 -13.89
#